data_d1f3312c92b1b5bf339ea3b89eb7c015
#
_entry.id   d1f3312c92b1b5bf339ea3b89eb7c015
#
_cell.length_a   1.000
_cell.length_b   1.000
_cell.length_c   1.000
_cell.angle_alpha   90.00
_cell.angle_beta   90.00
_cell.angle_gamma   90.00
#
_symmetry.space_group_name_H-M   'P 1'
#
loop_
_entity.id
_entity.type
_entity.pdbx_description
1 polymer ?
#
loop_
_entity_poly.entity_id
_entity_poly.type
_entity_poly.pdbx_seq_one_letter_code
_entity_poly.pdbx_strand_id
1 'polypeptide(L)'
;IDQGKIRHVGLSNETPWGLSKFLEISKNKNLPRMLSVQNPYNLLNRTYEVGLAEMSVREQSGLLAYSPLACGYLSGKYRNNQLPKGSRIALHKDFWTRYSKPNAGKAIEAYYEIAKKYKLDLAQMSLKFLEIQPFVTSVIIGATTMEQLKTDIESVNINLTEEIINEINEVQKIYPNPCP
;
A
#
# COMPACT_ATOMS: atom_id res chain seq x y z
N ILE A 1 15.51 -22.57 -6.47
CA ILE A 1 16.30 -21.90 -7.51
C ILE A 1 17.12 -22.94 -8.25
N ASP A 2 17.99 -23.69 -7.60
CA ASP A 2 18.91 -24.65 -8.25
C ASP A 2 18.21 -25.72 -9.10
N GLN A 3 16.99 -26.09 -8.72
CA GLN A 3 16.14 -27.00 -9.52
C GLN A 3 15.41 -26.30 -10.69
N GLY A 4 15.60 -25.00 -10.89
CA GLY A 4 14.93 -24.22 -11.93
C GLY A 4 13.43 -23.97 -11.72
N LYS A 5 12.86 -24.33 -10.57
CA LYS A 5 11.41 -24.19 -10.28
C LYS A 5 11.00 -22.77 -9.92
N ILE A 6 11.89 -21.99 -9.33
CA ILE A 6 11.73 -20.57 -9.03
C ILE A 6 12.95 -19.79 -9.48
N ARG A 7 12.78 -18.53 -9.89
CA ARG A 7 13.88 -17.67 -10.33
C ARG A 7 14.38 -16.76 -9.22
N HIS A 8 13.48 -16.20 -8.42
CA HIS A 8 13.77 -15.20 -7.41
C HIS A 8 13.03 -15.50 -6.11
N VAL A 9 13.54 -14.98 -5.01
CA VAL A 9 12.97 -15.07 -3.68
C VAL A 9 12.79 -13.68 -3.08
N GLY A 10 11.83 -13.52 -2.20
CA GLY A 10 11.55 -12.30 -1.45
C GLY A 10 11.09 -12.60 -0.05
N LEU A 11 10.94 -11.56 0.76
CA LEU A 11 10.48 -11.63 2.16
C LEU A 11 9.03 -11.15 2.27
N SER A 12 8.37 -11.47 3.36
CA SER A 12 7.01 -11.01 3.66
C SER A 12 6.94 -10.53 5.11
N ASN A 13 6.32 -9.35 5.32
CA ASN A 13 6.12 -8.73 6.63
C ASN A 13 7.43 -8.57 7.43
N GLU A 14 8.45 -8.06 6.74
CA GLU A 14 9.79 -7.95 7.31
C GLU A 14 10.07 -6.57 7.87
N THR A 15 11.07 -6.50 8.75
CA THR A 15 11.59 -5.28 9.38
C THR A 15 12.88 -4.82 8.70
N PRO A 16 13.34 -3.56 8.91
CA PRO A 16 14.64 -3.11 8.40
C PRO A 16 15.80 -4.00 8.88
N TRP A 17 15.79 -4.37 10.15
CA TRP A 17 16.82 -5.24 10.71
C TRP A 17 16.81 -6.63 10.07
N GLY A 18 15.62 -7.24 9.94
CA GLY A 18 15.49 -8.56 9.34
C GLY A 18 15.93 -8.57 7.88
N LEU A 19 15.50 -7.59 7.07
CA LEU A 19 15.96 -7.45 5.69
C LEU A 19 17.49 -7.34 5.61
N SER A 20 18.12 -6.50 6.46
CA SER A 20 19.59 -6.36 6.48
C SER A 20 20.28 -7.68 6.78
N LYS A 21 19.75 -8.47 7.73
CA LYS A 21 20.31 -9.77 8.09
C LYS A 21 20.18 -10.81 6.98
N PHE A 22 19.03 -10.85 6.29
CA PHE A 22 18.86 -11.73 5.12
C PHE A 22 19.85 -11.37 4.01
N LEU A 23 20.05 -10.10 3.72
CA LEU A 23 20.99 -9.63 2.70
C LEU A 23 22.44 -9.95 3.08
N GLU A 24 22.82 -9.70 4.33
CA GLU A 24 24.15 -10.04 4.87
C GLU A 24 24.44 -11.54 4.77
N ILE A 25 23.50 -12.38 5.22
CA ILE A 25 23.65 -13.84 5.17
C ILE A 25 23.72 -14.33 3.72
N SER A 26 22.87 -13.82 2.83
CA SER A 26 22.90 -14.16 1.42
C SER A 26 24.27 -13.89 0.80
N LYS A 27 24.84 -12.72 1.08
CA LYS A 27 26.18 -12.34 0.60
C LYS A 27 27.27 -13.23 1.18
N ASN A 28 27.28 -13.42 2.51
CA ASN A 28 28.37 -14.13 3.19
C ASN A 28 28.37 -15.64 2.93
N LYS A 29 27.21 -16.22 2.65
CA LYS A 29 27.05 -17.66 2.41
C LYS A 29 26.80 -18.03 0.95
N ASN A 30 26.90 -17.05 0.05
CA ASN A 30 26.61 -17.22 -1.38
C ASN A 30 25.22 -17.86 -1.64
N LEU A 31 24.20 -17.38 -0.91
CA LEU A 31 22.81 -17.81 -1.05
C LEU A 31 22.03 -16.87 -1.96
N PRO A 32 20.88 -17.29 -2.49
CA PRO A 32 20.02 -16.42 -3.26
C PRO A 32 19.67 -15.13 -2.52
N ARG A 33 19.81 -14.00 -3.20
CA ARG A 33 19.51 -12.68 -2.66
C ARG A 33 18.00 -12.46 -2.57
N MET A 34 17.53 -11.83 -1.49
CA MET A 34 16.14 -11.36 -1.33
C MET A 34 15.94 -10.13 -2.21
N LEU A 35 15.12 -10.24 -3.27
CA LEU A 35 14.92 -9.16 -4.25
C LEU A 35 13.75 -8.25 -3.93
N SER A 36 12.86 -8.66 -3.04
CA SER A 36 11.68 -7.87 -2.68
C SER A 36 11.27 -8.13 -1.24
N VAL A 37 10.51 -7.17 -0.71
CA VAL A 37 9.77 -7.31 0.55
C VAL A 37 8.29 -7.08 0.26
N GLN A 38 7.42 -8.01 0.64
CA GLN A 38 5.98 -7.85 0.54
C GLN A 38 5.42 -7.39 1.89
N ASN A 39 5.13 -6.11 2.02
CA ASN A 39 4.62 -5.48 3.24
C ASN A 39 3.35 -4.66 2.97
N PRO A 40 2.52 -4.36 4.01
CA PRO A 40 1.39 -3.45 3.85
C PRO A 40 1.91 -2.04 3.59
N TYR A 41 1.33 -1.38 2.59
CA TYR A 41 1.61 0.03 2.33
C TYR A 41 0.39 0.67 1.66
N ASN A 42 -0.13 1.74 2.27
CA ASN A 42 -1.27 2.52 1.77
C ASN A 42 -1.36 3.86 2.50
N LEU A 43 -2.27 4.74 2.12
CA LEU A 43 -2.44 6.08 2.72
C LEU A 43 -2.80 6.06 4.23
N LEU A 44 -3.29 4.94 4.78
CA LEU A 44 -3.56 4.78 6.21
C LEU A 44 -2.41 4.08 6.96
N ASN A 45 -1.45 3.52 6.24
CA ASN A 45 -0.29 2.84 6.80
C ASN A 45 0.95 3.10 5.93
N ARG A 46 1.71 4.11 6.32
CA ARG A 46 2.96 4.52 5.66
C ARG A 46 4.19 4.15 6.50
N THR A 47 4.05 3.17 7.40
CA THR A 47 5.16 2.72 8.28
C THR A 47 6.38 2.19 7.53
N TYR A 48 6.18 1.70 6.30
CA TYR A 48 7.28 1.28 5.43
C TYR A 48 8.28 2.40 5.14
N GLU A 49 7.84 3.65 5.13
CA GLU A 49 8.69 4.82 4.92
C GLU A 49 9.72 5.03 6.05
N VAL A 50 9.48 4.41 7.21
CA VAL A 50 10.38 4.49 8.37
C VAL A 50 11.43 3.37 8.29
N GLY A 51 12.51 3.61 7.55
CA GLY A 51 13.66 2.72 7.44
C GLY A 51 13.62 1.74 6.26
N LEU A 52 12.52 0.99 6.02
CA LEU A 52 12.45 0.05 4.91
C LEU A 52 12.51 0.72 3.54
N ALA A 53 11.91 1.89 3.37
CA ALA A 53 11.97 2.64 2.11
C ALA A 53 13.41 3.00 1.74
N GLU A 54 14.20 3.51 2.70
CA GLU A 54 15.62 3.79 2.49
C GLU A 54 16.38 2.51 2.11
N MET A 55 16.17 1.43 2.84
CA MET A 55 16.81 0.15 2.55
C MET A 55 16.44 -0.38 1.17
N SER A 56 15.16 -0.29 0.78
CA SER A 56 14.70 -0.74 -0.54
C SER A 56 15.45 -0.03 -1.68
N VAL A 57 15.64 1.28 -1.54
CA VAL A 57 16.35 2.09 -2.55
C VAL A 57 17.85 1.76 -2.55
N ARG A 58 18.50 1.74 -1.37
CA ARG A 58 19.94 1.50 -1.26
C ARG A 58 20.33 0.08 -1.62
N GLU A 59 19.56 -0.88 -1.16
CA GLU A 59 19.82 -2.31 -1.35
C GLU A 59 19.15 -2.89 -2.59
N GLN A 60 18.35 -2.10 -3.31
CA GLN A 60 17.59 -2.58 -4.46
C GLN A 60 16.77 -3.84 -4.17
N SER A 61 16.11 -3.84 -3.01
CA SER A 61 15.16 -4.86 -2.58
C SER A 61 13.79 -4.18 -2.41
N GLY A 62 13.05 -4.09 -3.51
CA GLY A 62 11.88 -3.22 -3.62
C GLY A 62 10.63 -3.75 -2.93
N LEU A 63 9.67 -2.87 -2.70
CA LEU A 63 8.40 -3.19 -2.07
C LEU A 63 7.40 -3.77 -3.07
N LEU A 64 6.79 -4.90 -2.70
CA LEU A 64 5.53 -5.39 -3.24
C LEU A 64 4.43 -4.96 -2.25
N ALA A 65 3.74 -3.85 -2.54
CA ALA A 65 2.79 -3.25 -1.62
C ALA A 65 1.47 -4.02 -1.61
N TYR A 66 1.12 -4.68 -0.50
CA TYR A 66 -0.18 -5.30 -0.36
C TYR A 66 -1.17 -4.42 0.41
N SER A 67 -2.48 -4.72 0.28
CA SER A 67 -3.59 -3.93 0.82
C SER A 67 -3.54 -2.44 0.44
N PRO A 68 -3.27 -2.09 -0.82
CA PRO A 68 -3.08 -0.71 -1.24
C PRO A 68 -4.32 0.16 -1.01
N LEU A 69 -5.52 -0.44 -1.06
CA LEU A 69 -6.79 0.21 -0.76
C LEU A 69 -7.29 -0.04 0.67
N ALA A 70 -6.41 -0.45 1.60
CA ALA A 70 -6.76 -0.67 3.00
C ALA A 70 -8.04 -1.53 3.16
N CYS A 71 -8.07 -2.72 2.54
CA CYS A 71 -9.23 -3.63 2.50
C CYS A 71 -10.51 -3.00 1.90
N GLY A 72 -10.35 -1.96 1.07
CA GLY A 72 -11.45 -1.25 0.41
C GLY A 72 -11.90 0.02 1.13
N TYR A 73 -11.31 0.39 2.26
CA TYR A 73 -11.62 1.66 2.92
C TYR A 73 -11.25 2.87 2.04
N LEU A 74 -10.13 2.81 1.34
CA LEU A 74 -9.67 3.86 0.43
C LEU A 74 -10.36 3.85 -0.96
N SER A 75 -11.38 3.01 -1.15
CA SER A 75 -12.33 3.20 -2.26
C SER A 75 -13.52 4.10 -1.90
N GLY A 76 -13.62 4.55 -0.65
CA GLY A 76 -14.72 5.39 -0.17
C GLY A 76 -16.04 4.67 0.10
N LYS A 77 -16.19 3.39 -0.25
CA LYS A 77 -17.47 2.65 -0.15
C LYS A 77 -17.98 2.42 1.28
N TYR A 78 -17.11 2.57 2.29
CA TYR A 78 -17.48 2.43 3.71
C TYR A 78 -17.68 3.77 4.42
N ARG A 79 -17.59 4.90 3.70
CA ARG A 79 -17.83 6.23 4.27
C ARG A 79 -19.26 6.35 4.78
N ASN A 80 -19.48 7.26 5.71
CA ASN A 80 -20.79 7.48 6.35
C ASN A 80 -21.40 6.19 6.94
N ASN A 81 -20.55 5.30 7.47
CA ASN A 81 -20.94 4.00 8.04
C ASN A 81 -21.68 3.08 7.05
N GLN A 82 -21.51 3.28 5.76
CA GLN A 82 -22.07 2.39 4.76
C GLN A 82 -21.38 1.02 4.79
N LEU A 83 -22.17 -0.02 4.61
CA LEU A 83 -21.67 -1.41 4.56
C LEU A 83 -22.33 -2.15 3.38
N PRO A 84 -21.86 -1.91 2.15
CA PRO A 84 -22.47 -2.50 0.97
C PRO A 84 -22.52 -4.03 1.06
N LYS A 85 -23.68 -4.61 0.70
CA LYS A 85 -23.89 -6.06 0.70
C LYS A 85 -22.85 -6.74 -0.18
N GLY A 86 -22.25 -7.84 0.31
CA GLY A 86 -21.20 -8.57 -0.40
C GLY A 86 -19.82 -7.93 -0.34
N SER A 87 -19.67 -6.75 0.26
CA SER A 87 -18.36 -6.16 0.48
C SER A 87 -17.54 -6.95 1.51
N ARG A 88 -16.22 -6.87 1.42
CA ARG A 88 -15.30 -7.61 2.29
C ARG A 88 -15.61 -7.42 3.78
N ILE A 89 -15.85 -6.20 4.21
CA ILE A 89 -16.17 -5.90 5.62
C ILE A 89 -17.56 -6.43 6.01
N ALA A 90 -18.55 -6.38 5.10
CA ALA A 90 -19.87 -6.94 5.36
C ALA A 90 -19.84 -8.47 5.55
N LEU A 91 -18.97 -9.17 4.80
CA LEU A 91 -18.82 -10.62 4.87
C LEU A 91 -17.96 -11.10 6.05
N HIS A 92 -17.00 -10.28 6.49
CA HIS A 92 -15.97 -10.68 7.45
C HIS A 92 -15.73 -9.59 8.51
N LYS A 93 -16.80 -9.06 9.11
CA LYS A 93 -16.79 -7.89 9.98
C LYS A 93 -15.78 -7.98 11.13
N ASP A 94 -15.66 -9.14 11.76
CA ASP A 94 -14.80 -9.32 12.94
C ASP A 94 -13.34 -9.59 12.58
N PHE A 95 -13.06 -9.94 11.34
CA PHE A 95 -11.71 -10.31 10.89
C PHE A 95 -10.88 -9.12 10.42
N TRP A 96 -11.52 -8.07 9.83
CA TRP A 96 -10.83 -6.96 9.17
C TRP A 96 -10.84 -5.68 10.00
N THR A 97 -10.28 -5.73 11.24
CA THR A 97 -10.28 -4.60 12.17
C THR A 97 -9.09 -3.65 12.04
N ARG A 98 -8.06 -4.03 11.27
CA ARG A 98 -6.83 -3.21 11.12
C ARG A 98 -7.12 -1.77 10.69
N TYR A 99 -8.03 -1.56 9.73
CA TYR A 99 -8.30 -0.26 9.13
C TYR A 99 -9.52 0.47 9.70
N SER A 100 -10.04 0.02 10.85
CA SER A 100 -11.15 0.66 11.59
C SER A 100 -10.71 1.33 12.89
N LYS A 101 -9.47 1.82 12.94
CA LYS A 101 -8.92 2.53 14.11
C LYS A 101 -9.55 3.93 14.26
N PRO A 102 -9.51 4.56 15.47
CA PRO A 102 -10.23 5.80 15.74
C PRO A 102 -9.98 6.96 14.77
N ASN A 103 -8.75 7.13 14.28
CA ASN A 103 -8.40 8.21 13.36
C ASN A 103 -8.53 7.82 11.88
N ALA A 104 -8.80 6.54 11.56
CA ALA A 104 -8.88 6.07 10.19
C ALA A 104 -10.00 6.77 9.41
N GLY A 105 -11.20 6.89 10.01
CA GLY A 105 -12.34 7.55 9.38
C GLY A 105 -12.04 9.02 9.03
N LYS A 106 -11.41 9.76 9.96
CA LYS A 106 -11.02 11.16 9.70
C LYS A 106 -10.01 11.30 8.57
N ALA A 107 -9.00 10.43 8.55
CA ALA A 107 -8.01 10.41 7.48
C ALA A 107 -8.65 10.07 6.12
N ILE A 108 -9.53 9.07 6.07
CA ILE A 108 -10.26 8.69 4.85
C ILE A 108 -11.09 9.86 4.31
N GLU A 109 -11.82 10.57 5.18
CA GLU A 109 -12.59 11.75 4.77
C GLU A 109 -11.67 12.85 4.22
N ALA A 110 -10.53 13.12 4.87
CA ALA A 110 -9.58 14.12 4.38
C ALA A 110 -9.02 13.73 2.99
N TYR A 111 -8.64 12.47 2.78
CA TYR A 111 -8.20 12.00 1.45
C TYR A 111 -9.34 12.05 0.42
N TYR A 112 -10.57 11.76 0.83
CA TYR A 112 -11.71 11.87 -0.07
C TYR A 112 -11.96 13.33 -0.51
N GLU A 113 -11.86 14.30 0.38
CA GLU A 113 -12.04 15.71 0.01
C GLU A 113 -10.92 16.19 -0.94
N ILE A 114 -9.68 15.68 -0.81
CA ILE A 114 -8.63 15.92 -1.80
C ILE A 114 -9.04 15.32 -3.16
N ALA A 115 -9.41 14.05 -3.20
CA ALA A 115 -9.83 13.40 -4.45
C ALA A 115 -10.98 14.16 -5.12
N LYS A 116 -11.99 14.56 -4.35
CA LYS A 116 -13.13 15.35 -4.83
C LYS A 116 -12.73 16.72 -5.37
N LYS A 117 -11.85 17.44 -4.66
CA LYS A 117 -11.32 18.77 -5.08
C LYS A 117 -10.70 18.69 -6.48
N TYR A 118 -9.92 17.66 -6.72
CA TYR A 118 -9.20 17.46 -7.98
C TYR A 118 -9.94 16.56 -8.99
N LYS A 119 -11.21 16.21 -8.72
CA LYS A 119 -12.06 15.37 -9.59
C LYS A 119 -11.43 13.99 -9.89
N LEU A 120 -10.76 13.43 -8.90
CA LEU A 120 -10.16 12.10 -8.97
C LEU A 120 -11.06 11.07 -8.27
N ASP A 121 -10.97 9.82 -8.69
CA ASP A 121 -11.45 8.70 -7.90
C ASP A 121 -10.50 8.43 -6.71
N LEU A 122 -11.04 8.20 -5.50
CA LEU A 122 -10.24 8.01 -4.29
C LEU A 122 -9.36 6.74 -4.39
N ALA A 123 -9.89 5.65 -4.97
CA ALA A 123 -9.11 4.43 -5.13
C ALA A 123 -7.95 4.65 -6.10
N GLN A 124 -8.23 5.28 -7.23
CA GLN A 124 -7.19 5.57 -8.23
C GLN A 124 -6.13 6.53 -7.69
N MET A 125 -6.52 7.60 -6.99
CA MET A 125 -5.59 8.49 -6.32
C MET A 125 -4.70 7.74 -5.31
N SER A 126 -5.30 6.85 -4.52
CA SER A 126 -4.57 6.05 -3.54
C SER A 126 -3.58 5.11 -4.19
N LEU A 127 -3.97 4.40 -5.25
CA LEU A 127 -3.09 3.48 -5.99
C LEU A 127 -1.94 4.23 -6.66
N LYS A 128 -2.24 5.35 -7.33
CA LYS A 128 -1.24 6.17 -8.00
C LYS A 128 -0.22 6.75 -7.02
N PHE A 129 -0.65 7.17 -5.84
CA PHE A 129 0.26 7.64 -4.80
C PHE A 129 1.30 6.58 -4.42
N LEU A 130 0.92 5.31 -4.36
CA LEU A 130 1.84 4.22 -4.07
C LEU A 130 2.79 3.95 -5.25
N GLU A 131 2.24 3.91 -6.45
CA GLU A 131 2.98 3.61 -7.69
C GLU A 131 4.16 4.56 -7.92
N ILE A 132 3.98 5.84 -7.61
CA ILE A 132 5.02 6.86 -7.82
C ILE A 132 6.14 6.85 -6.75
N GLN A 133 6.04 6.02 -5.71
CA GLN A 133 7.08 5.95 -4.70
C GLN A 133 8.32 5.21 -5.21
N PRO A 134 9.53 5.76 -5.07
CA PRO A 134 10.74 5.18 -5.65
C PRO A 134 11.14 3.81 -5.09
N PHE A 135 10.60 3.43 -3.93
CA PHE A 135 10.83 2.15 -3.27
C PHE A 135 9.77 1.10 -3.60
N VAL A 136 8.69 1.46 -4.30
CA VAL A 136 7.61 0.52 -4.68
C VAL A 136 7.93 -0.10 -6.03
N THR A 137 8.10 -1.41 -6.06
CA THR A 137 8.29 -2.18 -7.30
C THR A 137 6.94 -2.54 -7.93
N SER A 138 5.94 -2.88 -7.10
CA SER A 138 4.61 -3.24 -7.60
C SER A 138 3.56 -3.00 -6.54
N VAL A 139 2.38 -2.55 -6.97
CA VAL A 139 1.18 -2.42 -6.15
C VAL A 139 0.31 -3.66 -6.39
N ILE A 140 0.06 -4.45 -5.33
CA ILE A 140 -0.73 -5.68 -5.40
C ILE A 140 -2.20 -5.32 -5.24
N ILE A 141 -2.91 -5.23 -6.34
CA ILE A 141 -4.36 -4.96 -6.38
C ILE A 141 -5.19 -6.23 -6.22
N GLY A 142 -6.45 -6.09 -5.83
CA GLY A 142 -7.43 -7.16 -5.76
C GLY A 142 -8.83 -6.63 -6.03
N ALA A 143 -9.51 -7.24 -7.00
CA ALA A 143 -10.85 -6.86 -7.41
C ALA A 143 -11.80 -8.07 -7.34
N THR A 144 -13.07 -7.83 -7.06
CA THR A 144 -14.14 -8.83 -7.09
C THR A 144 -15.11 -8.63 -8.25
N THR A 145 -14.99 -7.51 -8.97
CA THR A 145 -15.76 -7.21 -10.18
C THR A 145 -14.85 -6.68 -11.28
N MET A 146 -15.27 -6.80 -12.53
CA MET A 146 -14.54 -6.26 -13.69
C MET A 146 -14.44 -4.73 -13.64
N GLU A 147 -15.47 -4.07 -13.10
CA GLU A 147 -15.46 -2.62 -12.91
C GLU A 147 -14.35 -2.18 -11.96
N GLN A 148 -14.23 -2.82 -10.79
CA GLN A 148 -13.13 -2.56 -9.84
C GLN A 148 -11.77 -2.82 -10.49
N LEU A 149 -11.61 -3.95 -11.18
CA LEU A 149 -10.35 -4.27 -11.85
C LEU A 149 -9.96 -3.20 -12.88
N LYS A 150 -10.93 -2.75 -13.68
CA LYS A 150 -10.72 -1.67 -14.65
C LYS A 150 -10.30 -0.37 -13.97
N THR A 151 -11.04 0.05 -12.94
CA THR A 151 -10.72 1.24 -12.14
C THR A 151 -9.31 1.18 -11.58
N ASP A 152 -8.94 0.03 -10.98
CA ASP A 152 -7.63 -0.17 -10.39
C ASP A 152 -6.50 -0.10 -11.44
N ILE A 153 -6.68 -0.74 -12.61
CA ILE A 153 -5.70 -0.69 -13.71
C ILE A 153 -5.58 0.71 -14.28
N GLU A 154 -6.70 1.42 -14.48
CA GLU A 154 -6.71 2.78 -15.03
C GLU A 154 -6.02 3.80 -14.11
N SER A 155 -5.74 3.47 -12.86
CA SER A 155 -4.99 4.33 -11.93
C SER A 155 -3.61 4.74 -12.47
N VAL A 156 -2.98 3.94 -13.33
CA VAL A 156 -1.69 4.26 -13.93
C VAL A 156 -1.75 5.52 -14.81
N ASN A 157 -2.91 5.84 -15.35
CA ASN A 157 -3.13 7.01 -16.21
C ASN A 157 -3.38 8.32 -15.44
N ILE A 158 -3.53 8.24 -14.12
CA ILE A 158 -3.74 9.41 -13.26
C ILE A 158 -2.42 10.17 -13.09
N ASN A 159 -2.49 11.47 -13.18
CA ASN A 159 -1.38 12.35 -12.84
C ASN A 159 -1.63 13.01 -11.48
N LEU A 160 -0.73 12.78 -10.52
CA LEU A 160 -0.71 13.48 -9.25
C LEU A 160 0.31 14.63 -9.33
N THR A 161 -0.19 15.86 -9.36
CA THR A 161 0.67 17.04 -9.30
C THR A 161 1.36 17.16 -7.93
N GLU A 162 2.44 17.93 -7.84
CA GLU A 162 3.11 18.21 -6.56
C GLU A 162 2.15 18.79 -5.51
N GLU A 163 1.18 19.61 -5.94
CA GLU A 163 0.16 20.16 -5.06
C GLU A 163 -0.68 19.06 -4.41
N ILE A 164 -1.17 18.09 -5.21
CA ILE A 164 -1.96 16.95 -4.72
C ILE A 164 -1.12 16.09 -3.75
N ILE A 165 0.13 15.81 -4.11
CA ILE A 165 1.05 15.04 -3.27
C ILE A 165 1.29 15.75 -1.93
N ASN A 166 1.47 17.07 -1.96
CA ASN A 166 1.65 17.86 -0.75
C ASN A 166 0.40 17.82 0.14
N GLU A 167 -0.80 17.97 -0.41
CA GLU A 167 -2.03 17.84 0.37
C GLU A 167 -2.21 16.44 0.98
N ILE A 168 -1.88 15.38 0.24
CA ILE A 168 -1.85 14.00 0.78
C ILE A 168 -0.86 13.89 1.95
N ASN A 169 0.31 14.51 1.83
CA ASN A 169 1.31 14.50 2.89
C ASN A 169 0.88 15.32 4.12
N GLU A 170 0.13 16.41 3.95
CA GLU A 170 -0.44 17.15 5.08
C GLU A 170 -1.45 16.30 5.87
N VAL A 171 -2.28 15.50 5.20
CA VAL A 171 -3.15 14.55 5.90
C VAL A 171 -2.35 13.55 6.73
N GLN A 172 -1.23 13.04 6.20
CA GLN A 172 -0.34 12.14 6.94
C GLN A 172 0.30 12.81 8.17
N LYS A 173 0.61 14.10 8.11
CA LYS A 173 1.13 14.86 9.28
C LYS A 173 0.08 15.00 10.39
N ILE A 174 -1.19 15.22 10.00
CA ILE A 174 -2.30 15.36 10.96
C ILE A 174 -2.69 13.99 11.55
N TYR A 175 -2.69 12.94 10.73
CA TYR A 175 -3.08 11.58 11.10
C TYR A 175 -1.95 10.58 10.79
N PRO A 176 -0.81 10.62 11.51
CA PRO A 176 0.34 9.78 11.18
C PRO A 176 0.01 8.31 11.41
N ASN A 177 0.10 7.52 10.32
CA ASN A 177 -0.12 6.06 10.33
C ASN A 177 -1.35 5.65 11.16
N PRO A 178 -2.57 6.09 10.81
CA PRO A 178 -3.75 5.79 11.63
C PRO A 178 -4.05 4.30 11.74
N CYS A 179 -3.46 3.45 10.88
CA CYS A 179 -3.67 2.01 10.84
C CYS A 179 -2.37 1.22 10.59
N PRO A 180 -1.37 1.32 11.48
CA PRO A 180 -0.09 0.64 11.34
C PRO A 180 -0.20 -0.89 11.42
#